data_549e2f9483ce35fd2da6b8d87a356c5b
#
_entry.id   549e2f9483ce35fd2da6b8d87a356c5b
#
_cell.length_a   1.000
_cell.length_b   1.000
_cell.length_c   1.000
_cell.angle_alpha   90.00
_cell.angle_beta   90.00
_cell.angle_gamma   90.00
#
_symmetry.space_group_name_H-M   'P 1'
#
loop_
_entity.id
_entity.type
_entity.pdbx_description
1 polymer ?
#
loop_
_entity_poly.entity_id
_entity_poly.type
_entity_poly.pdbx_seq_one_letter_code
_entity_poly.pdbx_strand_id
1 'polypeptide(L)'
;MKRQSGKQRGFTLLEVLVATTIMAIAVVGVLSALSSTVRNAARLTDYDRAVMLGRSKIDELLLDVRFPRGTTVQGGFDPSVMGGMEGGWSARLSHFEMPPSPSPGDQALDRMELQIWWMSGSQRRTFELEGYRASVLRPEDLHQ
;
A
#
# COMPACT_ATOMS: atom_id res chain seq x y z
N MET A 1 29.03 -28.76 68.79
CA MET A 1 28.41 -28.58 67.46
C MET A 1 27.19 -27.70 67.64
N LYS A 2 27.30 -26.37 67.21
CA LYS A 2 26.16 -25.43 67.21
C LYS A 2 25.46 -25.55 65.89
N ARG A 3 24.24 -26.07 65.82
CA ARG A 3 23.36 -26.02 64.63
C ARG A 3 22.86 -24.60 64.51
N GLN A 4 23.30 -23.92 63.45
CA GLN A 4 22.68 -22.65 62.99
C GLN A 4 21.30 -22.97 62.45
N SER A 5 20.26 -22.60 63.19
CA SER A 5 18.87 -22.60 62.70
C SER A 5 18.74 -21.44 61.69
N GLY A 6 18.78 -21.76 60.42
CA GLY A 6 18.48 -20.78 59.35
C GLY A 6 17.02 -20.33 59.49
N LYS A 7 16.79 -19.05 59.76
CA LYS A 7 15.46 -18.44 59.71
C LYS A 7 14.90 -18.59 58.29
N GLN A 8 13.97 -19.52 58.09
CA GLN A 8 13.15 -19.56 56.87
C GLN A 8 12.25 -18.33 56.88
N ARG A 9 12.54 -17.40 55.97
CA ARG A 9 11.66 -16.28 55.65
C ARG A 9 10.60 -16.80 54.67
N GLY A 10 9.36 -16.96 55.14
CA GLY A 10 8.22 -17.20 54.25
C GLY A 10 7.84 -15.94 53.49
N PHE A 11 7.41 -16.11 52.26
CA PHE A 11 6.86 -14.99 51.45
C PHE A 11 5.62 -14.43 52.13
N THR A 12 5.53 -13.11 52.19
CA THR A 12 4.33 -12.43 52.73
C THR A 12 3.24 -12.44 51.66
N LEU A 13 1.98 -12.47 52.06
CA LEU A 13 0.82 -12.46 51.20
C LEU A 13 0.83 -11.15 50.33
N LEU A 14 1.32 -10.07 50.91
CA LEU A 14 1.51 -8.79 50.22
C LEU A 14 2.53 -8.88 49.06
N GLU A 15 3.64 -9.60 49.28
CA GLU A 15 4.71 -9.76 48.27
C GLU A 15 4.21 -10.55 47.04
N VAL A 16 3.41 -11.60 47.29
CA VAL A 16 2.76 -12.38 46.22
C VAL A 16 1.77 -11.50 45.44
N LEU A 17 0.97 -10.67 46.13
CA LEU A 17 0.00 -9.78 45.50
C LEU A 17 0.68 -8.72 44.64
N VAL A 18 1.76 -8.12 45.11
CA VAL A 18 2.55 -7.15 44.34
C VAL A 18 3.20 -7.83 43.15
N ALA A 19 3.81 -9.01 43.33
CA ALA A 19 4.43 -9.74 42.22
C ALA A 19 3.43 -10.11 41.11
N THR A 20 2.24 -10.60 41.50
CA THR A 20 1.20 -10.93 40.49
C THR A 20 0.65 -9.71 39.80
N THR A 21 0.53 -8.58 40.47
CA THR A 21 0.10 -7.33 39.87
C THR A 21 1.12 -6.81 38.80
N ILE A 22 2.41 -6.84 39.16
CA ILE A 22 3.48 -6.44 38.21
C ILE A 22 3.50 -7.38 37.00
N MET A 23 3.37 -8.68 37.25
CA MET A 23 3.31 -9.67 36.18
C MET A 23 2.11 -9.44 35.24
N ALA A 24 0.93 -9.16 35.80
CA ALA A 24 -0.27 -8.87 35.01
C ALA A 24 -0.07 -7.64 34.10
N ILE A 25 0.51 -6.56 34.63
CA ILE A 25 0.81 -5.35 33.87
C ILE A 25 1.82 -5.65 32.74
N ALA A 26 2.86 -6.40 33.02
CA ALA A 26 3.87 -6.79 32.06
C ALA A 26 3.26 -7.62 30.90
N VAL A 27 2.41 -8.60 31.22
CA VAL A 27 1.72 -9.44 30.21
C VAL A 27 0.81 -8.59 29.33
N VAL A 28 0.01 -7.68 29.89
CA VAL A 28 -0.84 -6.77 29.11
C VAL A 28 0.00 -5.89 28.18
N GLY A 29 1.12 -5.37 28.64
CA GLY A 29 2.06 -4.58 27.84
C GLY A 29 2.61 -5.37 26.64
N VAL A 30 3.04 -6.59 26.85
CA VAL A 30 3.56 -7.47 25.79
C VAL A 30 2.47 -7.81 24.77
N LEU A 31 1.28 -8.16 25.21
CA LEU A 31 0.15 -8.48 24.32
C LEU A 31 -0.27 -7.27 23.49
N SER A 32 -0.25 -6.07 24.06
CA SER A 32 -0.54 -4.82 23.35
C SER A 32 0.51 -4.52 22.26
N ALA A 33 1.79 -4.70 22.57
CA ALA A 33 2.88 -4.54 21.62
C ALA A 33 2.78 -5.55 20.47
N LEU A 34 2.48 -6.82 20.76
CA LEU A 34 2.30 -7.85 19.74
C LEU A 34 1.13 -7.55 18.82
N SER A 35 0.00 -7.11 19.35
CA SER A 35 -1.18 -6.72 18.56
C SER A 35 -0.90 -5.57 17.60
N SER A 36 -0.10 -4.58 18.00
CA SER A 36 0.29 -3.47 17.12
C SER A 36 1.23 -3.93 16.01
N THR A 37 2.16 -4.84 16.30
CA THR A 37 3.08 -5.41 15.31
C THR A 37 2.33 -6.20 14.24
N VAL A 38 1.38 -7.05 14.63
CA VAL A 38 0.57 -7.84 13.68
C VAL A 38 -0.26 -6.92 12.77
N ARG A 39 -0.88 -5.87 13.31
CA ARG A 39 -1.62 -4.89 12.50
C ARG A 39 -0.72 -4.14 11.51
N ASN A 40 0.49 -3.80 11.91
CA ASN A 40 1.43 -3.14 11.01
C ASN A 40 1.91 -4.08 9.90
N ALA A 41 2.17 -5.34 10.21
CA ALA A 41 2.54 -6.35 9.21
C ALA A 41 1.42 -6.56 8.16
N ALA A 42 0.17 -6.63 8.59
CA ALA A 42 -0.96 -6.74 7.67
C ALA A 42 -1.04 -5.54 6.71
N ARG A 43 -0.84 -4.31 7.20
CA ARG A 43 -0.84 -3.10 6.38
C ARG A 43 0.27 -3.08 5.32
N LEU A 44 1.44 -3.61 5.65
CA LEU A 44 2.55 -3.74 4.69
C LEU A 44 2.19 -4.73 3.58
N THR A 45 1.59 -5.86 3.93
CA THR A 45 1.13 -6.85 2.94
C THR A 45 0.07 -6.28 1.99
N ASP A 46 -0.86 -5.48 2.50
CA ASP A 46 -1.88 -4.80 1.69
C ASP A 46 -1.25 -3.80 0.71
N TYR A 47 -0.29 -3.02 1.19
CA TYR A 47 0.45 -2.06 0.38
C TYR A 47 1.26 -2.75 -0.72
N ASP A 48 2.03 -3.78 -0.39
CA ASP A 48 2.85 -4.53 -1.36
C ASP A 48 1.97 -5.13 -2.46
N ARG A 49 0.81 -5.69 -2.10
CA ARG A 49 -0.15 -6.22 -3.06
C ARG A 49 -0.69 -5.12 -4.00
N ALA A 50 -1.08 -3.98 -3.46
CA ALA A 50 -1.54 -2.84 -4.25
C ALA A 50 -0.46 -2.35 -5.22
N VAL A 51 0.80 -2.28 -4.78
CA VAL A 51 1.94 -1.90 -5.63
C VAL A 51 2.16 -2.91 -6.76
N MET A 52 2.11 -4.21 -6.48
CA MET A 52 2.26 -5.24 -7.50
C MET A 52 1.16 -5.17 -8.56
N LEU A 53 -0.10 -5.01 -8.13
CA LEU A 53 -1.23 -4.85 -9.03
C LEU A 53 -1.14 -3.56 -9.84
N GLY A 54 -0.70 -2.47 -9.21
CA GLY A 54 -0.47 -1.20 -9.87
C GLY A 54 0.57 -1.29 -10.98
N ARG A 55 1.70 -1.96 -10.73
CA ARG A 55 2.74 -2.20 -11.74
C ARG A 55 2.22 -3.03 -12.91
N SER A 56 1.55 -4.13 -12.60
CA SER A 56 0.95 -4.95 -13.67
C SER A 56 -0.09 -4.16 -14.47
N LYS A 57 -0.87 -3.30 -13.81
CA LYS A 57 -1.91 -2.50 -14.48
C LYS A 57 -1.33 -1.40 -15.34
N ILE A 58 -0.28 -0.70 -14.90
CA ILE A 58 0.34 0.34 -15.72
C ILE A 58 1.00 -0.26 -16.96
N ASP A 59 1.63 -1.43 -16.85
CA ASP A 59 2.22 -2.14 -17.98
C ASP A 59 1.14 -2.55 -19.00
N GLU A 60 0.00 -3.08 -18.53
CA GLU A 60 -1.15 -3.40 -19.38
C GLU A 60 -1.66 -2.16 -20.14
N LEU A 61 -1.84 -1.04 -19.42
CA LEU A 61 -2.37 0.18 -20.00
C LEU A 61 -1.38 0.87 -20.97
N LEU A 62 -0.08 0.78 -20.72
CA LEU A 62 0.95 1.30 -21.62
C LEU A 62 1.01 0.51 -22.94
N LEU A 63 0.65 -0.76 -22.93
CA LEU A 63 0.57 -1.60 -24.12
C LEU A 63 -0.73 -1.40 -24.91
N ASP A 64 -1.77 -0.83 -24.28
CA ASP A 64 -3.03 -0.56 -24.97
C ASP A 64 -2.92 0.67 -25.87
N VAL A 65 -2.71 0.43 -27.16
CA VAL A 65 -2.62 1.50 -28.21
C VAL A 65 -3.92 2.29 -28.36
N ARG A 66 -5.07 1.75 -27.89
CA ARG A 66 -6.40 2.38 -28.01
C ARG A 66 -6.78 3.18 -26.80
N PHE A 67 -5.93 3.20 -25.77
CA PHE A 67 -6.22 3.95 -24.54
C PHE A 67 -6.45 5.43 -24.86
N PRO A 68 -7.58 6.03 -24.44
CA PRO A 68 -7.93 7.41 -24.80
C PRO A 68 -6.99 8.41 -24.13
N ARG A 69 -6.59 9.45 -24.89
CA ARG A 69 -5.82 10.57 -24.37
C ARG A 69 -6.72 11.65 -23.77
N GLY A 70 -6.21 12.39 -22.82
CA GLY A 70 -6.90 13.52 -22.18
C GLY A 70 -8.06 13.16 -21.27
N THR A 71 -8.50 11.91 -21.28
CA THR A 71 -9.65 11.44 -20.50
C THR A 71 -9.17 10.52 -19.36
N THR A 72 -9.79 10.64 -18.18
CA THR A 72 -9.54 9.72 -17.07
C THR A 72 -10.43 8.49 -17.21
N VAL A 73 -9.79 7.32 -17.26
CA VAL A 73 -10.46 6.02 -17.26
C VAL A 73 -10.33 5.41 -15.86
N GLN A 74 -11.39 4.79 -15.37
CA GLN A 74 -11.43 4.19 -14.04
C GLN A 74 -11.89 2.74 -14.12
N GLY A 75 -11.43 1.93 -13.17
CA GLY A 75 -11.85 0.54 -13.02
C GLY A 75 -11.67 0.02 -11.61
N GLY A 76 -12.32 -1.10 -11.31
CA GLY A 76 -12.14 -1.84 -10.06
C GLY A 76 -11.17 -3.00 -10.23
N PHE A 77 -10.55 -3.42 -9.14
CA PHE A 77 -9.88 -4.71 -9.05
C PHE A 77 -10.83 -5.76 -8.52
N ASP A 78 -10.67 -6.99 -8.96
CA ASP A 78 -11.39 -8.11 -8.37
C ASP A 78 -10.94 -8.28 -6.90
N PRO A 79 -11.89 -8.35 -5.93
CA PRO A 79 -11.54 -8.53 -4.53
C PRO A 79 -10.70 -9.78 -4.25
N SER A 80 -10.83 -10.84 -5.06
CA SER A 80 -10.02 -12.05 -4.93
C SER A 80 -8.52 -11.77 -5.16
N VAL A 81 -8.20 -10.91 -6.12
CA VAL A 81 -6.82 -10.50 -6.43
C VAL A 81 -6.29 -9.52 -5.37
N MET A 82 -7.18 -8.69 -4.81
CA MET A 82 -6.88 -7.74 -3.74
C MET A 82 -6.82 -8.39 -2.35
N GLY A 83 -6.99 -9.73 -2.24
CA GLY A 83 -7.00 -10.42 -0.94
C GLY A 83 -8.22 -10.12 -0.09
N GLY A 84 -9.36 -9.89 -0.72
CA GLY A 84 -10.62 -9.56 -0.06
C GLY A 84 -10.82 -8.07 0.21
N MET A 85 -9.84 -7.21 -0.13
CA MET A 85 -9.99 -5.76 0.00
C MET A 85 -10.76 -5.18 -1.19
N GLU A 86 -11.51 -4.12 -0.93
CA GLU A 86 -12.06 -3.28 -1.99
C GLU A 86 -10.97 -2.35 -2.51
N GLY A 87 -10.83 -2.25 -3.84
CA GLY A 87 -9.84 -1.40 -4.48
C GLY A 87 -10.10 -1.18 -5.95
N GLY A 88 -9.44 -0.17 -6.49
CA GLY A 88 -9.59 0.19 -7.89
C GLY A 88 -8.46 1.09 -8.37
N TRP A 89 -8.60 1.54 -9.59
CA TRP A 89 -7.62 2.37 -10.26
C TRP A 89 -8.28 3.47 -11.08
N SER A 90 -7.54 4.56 -11.29
CA SER A 90 -7.85 5.57 -12.28
C SER A 90 -6.59 5.91 -13.05
N ALA A 91 -6.69 6.03 -14.37
CA ALA A 91 -5.57 6.28 -15.24
C ALA A 91 -5.87 7.43 -16.23
N ARG A 92 -4.85 8.22 -16.52
CA ARG A 92 -4.91 9.28 -17.51
C ARG A 92 -3.66 9.25 -18.37
N LEU A 93 -3.85 9.31 -19.69
CA LEU A 93 -2.79 9.42 -20.67
C LEU A 93 -2.74 10.85 -21.21
N SER A 94 -1.57 11.46 -21.22
CA SER A 94 -1.35 12.81 -21.75
C SER A 94 -0.04 12.87 -22.52
N HIS A 95 0.09 13.83 -23.46
CA HIS A 95 1.39 14.11 -24.05
C HIS A 95 2.33 14.71 -23.00
N PHE A 96 3.52 14.17 -22.90
CA PHE A 96 4.58 14.67 -22.02
C PHE A 96 5.57 15.53 -22.78
N GLU A 97 6.00 15.04 -23.95
CA GLU A 97 6.95 15.76 -24.81
C GLU A 97 6.54 15.62 -26.28
N MET A 98 6.53 16.75 -26.98
CA MET A 98 6.23 16.85 -28.41
C MET A 98 7.28 17.71 -29.10
N PRO A 99 7.51 17.54 -30.42
CA PRO A 99 8.35 18.44 -31.21
C PRO A 99 7.88 19.89 -31.12
N PRO A 100 8.77 20.89 -31.29
CA PRO A 100 8.41 22.31 -31.26
C PRO A 100 7.38 22.73 -32.31
N SER A 101 7.33 22.02 -33.44
CA SER A 101 6.34 22.22 -34.52
C SER A 101 5.72 20.87 -34.88
N PRO A 102 4.75 20.39 -34.06
CA PRO A 102 4.25 19.04 -34.19
C PRO A 102 3.47 18.86 -35.50
N SER A 103 3.74 17.78 -36.22
CA SER A 103 3.07 17.37 -37.44
C SER A 103 2.54 15.93 -37.31
N PRO A 104 1.48 15.57 -38.07
CA PRO A 104 1.01 14.18 -38.07
C PRO A 104 2.12 13.25 -38.55
N GLY A 105 2.36 12.19 -37.78
CA GLY A 105 3.44 11.22 -38.02
C GLY A 105 4.70 11.45 -37.20
N ASP A 106 4.84 12.59 -36.54
CA ASP A 106 5.97 12.84 -35.63
C ASP A 106 5.90 11.97 -34.37
N GLN A 107 7.08 11.71 -33.84
CA GLN A 107 7.18 10.99 -32.58
C GLN A 107 6.92 11.91 -31.37
N ALA A 108 6.17 11.41 -30.42
CA ALA A 108 5.91 12.07 -29.15
C ALA A 108 6.14 11.08 -27.99
N LEU A 109 6.31 11.61 -26.82
CA LEU A 109 6.34 10.85 -25.58
C LEU A 109 5.04 11.09 -24.82
N ASP A 110 4.30 10.03 -24.56
CA ASP A 110 3.10 10.07 -23.73
C ASP A 110 3.45 9.68 -22.30
N ARG A 111 2.81 10.33 -21.32
CA ARG A 111 2.86 10.00 -19.90
C ARG A 111 1.53 9.41 -19.48
N MET A 112 1.60 8.24 -18.87
CA MET A 112 0.49 7.57 -18.18
C MET A 112 0.59 7.85 -16.68
N GLU A 113 -0.41 8.48 -16.13
CA GLU A 113 -0.57 8.69 -14.69
C GLU A 113 -1.60 7.67 -14.20
N LEU A 114 -1.20 6.78 -13.29
CA LEU A 114 -2.06 5.74 -12.72
C LEU A 114 -2.14 5.94 -11.21
N GLN A 115 -3.34 6.14 -10.70
CA GLN A 115 -3.63 6.15 -9.27
C GLN A 115 -4.32 4.85 -8.87
N ILE A 116 -3.77 4.17 -7.90
CA ILE A 116 -4.35 2.97 -7.27
C ILE A 116 -4.93 3.38 -5.92
N TRP A 117 -6.10 2.86 -5.60
CA TRP A 117 -6.70 3.04 -4.29
C TRP A 117 -7.20 1.70 -3.73
N TRP A 118 -7.17 1.56 -2.41
CA TRP A 118 -7.72 0.41 -1.70
C TRP A 118 -8.20 0.80 -0.31
N MET A 119 -9.08 -0.03 0.25
CA MET A 119 -9.54 0.12 1.62
C MET A 119 -8.67 -0.71 2.56
N SER A 120 -8.01 -0.06 3.52
CA SER A 120 -7.29 -0.72 4.60
C SER A 120 -8.05 -0.47 5.91
N GLY A 121 -8.89 -1.43 6.29
CA GLY A 121 -9.91 -1.23 7.32
C GLY A 121 -10.94 -0.18 6.89
N SER A 122 -11.09 0.89 7.69
CA SER A 122 -12.00 2.01 7.38
C SER A 122 -11.32 3.15 6.62
N GLN A 123 -10.04 3.04 6.30
CA GLN A 123 -9.29 4.12 5.65
C GLN A 123 -9.00 3.79 4.19
N ARG A 124 -9.34 4.73 3.31
CA ARG A 124 -8.93 4.69 1.91
C ARG A 124 -7.45 5.08 1.81
N ARG A 125 -6.67 4.23 1.17
CA ARG A 125 -5.27 4.46 0.84
C ARG A 125 -5.14 4.64 -0.66
N THR A 126 -4.18 5.45 -1.07
CA THR A 126 -3.86 5.69 -2.49
C THR A 126 -2.36 5.68 -2.69
N PHE A 127 -1.95 5.31 -3.89
CA PHE A 127 -0.59 5.51 -4.34
C PHE A 127 -0.60 5.76 -5.87
N GLU A 128 0.42 6.45 -6.37
CA GLU A 128 0.50 6.89 -7.76
C GLU A 128 1.71 6.28 -8.44
N LEU A 129 1.53 5.94 -9.71
CA LEU A 129 2.58 5.46 -10.61
C LEU A 129 2.55 6.31 -11.89
N GLU A 130 3.73 6.56 -12.42
CA GLU A 130 3.89 7.13 -13.74
C GLU A 130 4.61 6.15 -14.67
N GLY A 131 4.18 6.11 -15.90
CA GLY A 131 4.81 5.35 -16.97
C GLY A 131 4.87 6.18 -18.25
N TYR A 132 5.81 5.86 -19.11
CA TYR A 132 6.02 6.57 -20.35
C TYR A 132 6.02 5.61 -21.51
N ARG A 133 5.44 6.04 -22.65
CA ARG A 133 5.51 5.31 -23.92
C ARG A 133 5.76 6.23 -25.08
N ALA A 134 6.52 5.76 -26.06
CA ALA A 134 6.63 6.43 -27.35
C ALA A 134 5.31 6.29 -28.10
N SER A 135 4.88 7.35 -28.73
CA SER A 135 3.68 7.42 -29.55
C SER A 135 3.94 8.16 -30.87
N VAL A 136 3.02 8.04 -31.80
CA VAL A 136 3.04 8.78 -33.03
C VAL A 136 1.84 9.74 -33.03
N LEU A 137 2.09 11.01 -33.30
CA LEU A 137 1.06 12.05 -33.36
C LEU A 137 0.09 11.78 -34.51
N ARG A 138 -1.19 11.84 -34.19
CA ARG A 138 -2.29 11.77 -35.16
C ARG A 138 -2.83 13.17 -35.46
N PRO A 139 -3.53 13.39 -36.57
CA PRO A 139 -4.14 14.69 -36.87
C PRO A 139 -5.05 15.22 -35.73
N GLU A 140 -5.75 14.33 -35.03
CA GLU A 140 -6.62 14.64 -33.88
C GLU A 140 -5.86 15.14 -32.63
N ASP A 141 -4.60 14.76 -32.49
CA ASP A 141 -3.76 15.13 -31.34
C ASP A 141 -3.26 16.58 -31.40
N LEU A 142 -3.33 17.21 -32.62
CA LEU A 142 -2.83 18.57 -32.87
C LEU A 142 -3.86 19.68 -32.60
N HIS A 143 -5.09 19.31 -32.25
CA HIS A 143 -6.20 20.24 -32.02
C HIS A 143 -6.65 20.34 -30.56
N GLN A 144 -5.81 19.85 -29.61
CA GLN A 144 -6.10 19.92 -28.18
C GLN A 144 -5.39 21.06 -27.46
#